data_15e00e3a953919a68ed13660a14a450f
#
_entry.id   15e00e3a953919a68ed13660a14a450f
#
_cell.length_a   1.000
_cell.length_b   1.000
_cell.length_c   1.000
_cell.angle_alpha   90.00
_cell.angle_beta   90.00
_cell.angle_gamma   90.00
#
_symmetry.space_group_name_H-M   'P 1'
#
loop_
_entity.id
_entity.type
_entity.pdbx_description
1 polymer ?
#
loop_
_entity_poly.entity_id
_entity_poly.type
_entity_poly.pdbx_seq_one_letter_code
_entity_poly.pdbx_strand_id
1 'polypeptide(L)'
;MNDNSPMKLWTGTCAVLAIIFTWMIMNSETQTLAQSKPAPSPQALERSQKATFGGGCFWCTEAMLEDVEGILSVVSGYAGGHVKNPTYRQVCEGTTGHAEVVQVIFDPVKITYKRVLELFWRSHDPTSLNRQGADVGTQYRSTIMWHNEGQKTMAEASMKEAASLFPRPIVTKIEKIDIFYPAEDYHQDYFKNNPNAGYCNFVIRPKLKKFKQYLQK
;
A
#
# COMPACT_ATOMS: atom_id res chain seq x y z
N MET A 1 -73.00 33.10 40.78
CA MET A 1 -71.97 33.95 40.17
C MET A 1 -71.08 32.99 39.42
N ASN A 2 -71.26 33.01 38.10
CA ASN A 2 -70.54 32.09 37.16
C ASN A 2 -69.16 32.66 36.89
N ASP A 3 -68.17 31.82 36.99
CA ASP A 3 -66.85 32.13 36.40
C ASP A 3 -66.49 31.02 35.40
N ASN A 4 -66.63 31.41 34.14
CA ASN A 4 -66.20 30.61 32.99
C ASN A 4 -64.84 31.10 32.53
N SER A 5 -63.79 30.40 32.83
CA SER A 5 -62.47 30.62 32.20
C SER A 5 -62.14 29.53 31.15
N PRO A 6 -61.72 29.90 29.92
CA PRO A 6 -61.48 28.92 28.87
C PRO A 6 -60.11 28.29 29.00
N MET A 7 -60.13 27.03 28.76
CA MET A 7 -58.97 26.09 28.66
C MET A 7 -58.03 26.49 27.52
N LYS A 8 -56.80 26.88 27.82
CA LYS A 8 -55.74 27.09 26.79
C LYS A 8 -55.22 25.76 26.28
N LEU A 9 -55.50 25.48 25.00
CA LEU A 9 -54.90 24.36 24.29
C LEU A 9 -53.38 24.53 24.19
N TRP A 10 -52.66 23.51 24.56
CA TRP A 10 -51.22 23.37 24.39
C TRP A 10 -50.89 22.90 22.97
N THR A 11 -50.41 23.82 22.11
CA THR A 11 -50.02 23.53 20.71
C THR A 11 -48.49 23.47 20.56
N GLY A 12 -47.76 23.00 21.59
CA GLY A 12 -46.28 23.07 21.63
C GLY A 12 -45.52 21.76 21.32
N THR A 13 -46.21 20.61 21.26
CA THR A 13 -45.50 19.32 21.26
C THR A 13 -45.23 18.69 19.87
N CYS A 14 -45.92 19.16 18.82
CA CYS A 14 -45.70 18.58 17.46
C CYS A 14 -44.51 19.17 16.72
N ALA A 15 -44.05 20.37 17.02
CA ALA A 15 -42.95 21.01 16.30
C ALA A 15 -41.58 20.45 16.68
N VAL A 16 -41.40 20.03 17.94
CA VAL A 16 -40.09 19.49 18.42
C VAL A 16 -39.81 18.10 17.89
N LEU A 17 -40.83 17.26 17.73
CA LEU A 17 -40.68 15.90 17.17
C LEU A 17 -40.35 15.92 15.68
N ALA A 18 -40.86 16.88 14.91
CA ALA A 18 -40.53 17.02 13.48
C ALA A 18 -39.09 17.46 13.26
N ILE A 19 -38.52 18.31 14.12
CA ILE A 19 -37.13 18.77 14.02
C ILE A 19 -36.15 17.66 14.38
N ILE A 20 -36.45 16.80 15.35
CA ILE A 20 -35.61 15.67 15.73
C ILE A 20 -35.62 14.61 14.62
N PHE A 21 -36.74 14.37 13.93
CA PHE A 21 -36.84 13.40 12.84
C PHE A 21 -36.12 13.88 11.59
N THR A 22 -36.16 15.18 11.27
CA THR A 22 -35.38 15.75 10.13
C THR A 22 -33.86 15.76 10.43
N TRP A 23 -33.47 15.98 11.69
CA TRP A 23 -32.04 15.93 12.07
C TRP A 23 -31.46 14.52 12.04
N MET A 24 -32.26 13.47 12.37
CA MET A 24 -31.85 12.06 12.21
C MET A 24 -31.70 11.62 10.74
N ILE A 25 -32.49 12.18 9.84
CA ILE A 25 -32.39 11.83 8.40
C ILE A 25 -31.18 12.53 7.74
N MET A 26 -30.79 13.70 8.22
CA MET A 26 -29.64 14.44 7.67
C MET A 26 -28.28 13.94 8.19
N ASN A 27 -28.24 13.15 9.26
CA ASN A 27 -27.02 12.56 9.82
C ASN A 27 -26.81 11.07 9.47
N SER A 28 -27.51 10.53 8.48
CA SER A 28 -27.04 9.31 7.83
C SER A 28 -25.82 9.67 6.95
N GLU A 29 -24.71 10.02 7.59
CA GLU A 29 -23.40 9.91 6.95
C GLU A 29 -23.31 8.48 6.43
N THR A 30 -23.41 8.35 5.12
CA THR A 30 -23.07 7.14 4.39
C THR A 30 -21.63 6.83 4.79
N GLN A 31 -21.44 5.98 5.80
CA GLN A 31 -20.18 5.26 5.99
C GLN A 31 -19.96 4.52 4.68
N THR A 32 -19.18 5.12 3.80
CA THR A 32 -18.66 4.45 2.62
C THR A 32 -17.80 3.31 3.17
N LEU A 33 -18.41 2.14 3.30
CA LEU A 33 -17.69 0.90 3.56
C LEU A 33 -16.59 0.86 2.51
N ALA A 34 -15.35 0.85 2.95
CA ALA A 34 -14.20 0.70 2.07
C ALA A 34 -14.47 -0.58 1.26
N GLN A 35 -14.85 -0.42 -0.02
CA GLN A 35 -15.14 -1.54 -0.89
C GLN A 35 -13.85 -2.34 -1.02
N SER A 36 -13.85 -3.55 -0.50
CA SER A 36 -12.77 -4.50 -0.73
C SER A 36 -12.60 -4.67 -2.23
N LYS A 37 -11.36 -4.63 -2.69
CA LYS A 37 -11.04 -4.85 -4.11
C LYS A 37 -11.68 -6.16 -4.58
N PRO A 38 -12.44 -6.17 -5.69
CA PRO A 38 -13.06 -7.39 -6.19
C PRO A 38 -11.99 -8.45 -6.51
N ALA A 39 -12.32 -9.70 -6.28
CA ALA A 39 -11.43 -10.81 -6.62
C ALA A 39 -11.05 -10.76 -8.12
N PRO A 40 -9.79 -11.04 -8.49
CA PRO A 40 -9.36 -11.05 -9.88
C PRO A 40 -10.10 -12.15 -10.67
N SER A 41 -10.41 -11.86 -11.94
CA SER A 41 -11.05 -12.87 -12.81
C SER A 41 -10.05 -14.01 -13.14
N PRO A 42 -10.56 -15.24 -13.45
CA PRO A 42 -9.69 -16.35 -13.85
C PRO A 42 -8.78 -16.00 -15.03
N GLN A 43 -9.28 -15.27 -16.02
CA GLN A 43 -8.52 -14.83 -17.19
C GLN A 43 -7.40 -13.84 -16.80
N ALA A 44 -7.65 -12.96 -15.82
CA ALA A 44 -6.62 -12.04 -15.33
C ALA A 44 -5.51 -12.77 -14.57
N LEU A 45 -5.86 -13.83 -13.84
CA LEU A 45 -4.87 -14.67 -13.15
C LEU A 45 -4.02 -15.48 -14.14
N GLU A 46 -4.62 -16.06 -15.19
CA GLU A 46 -3.93 -16.86 -16.19
C GLU A 46 -2.82 -16.07 -16.93
N ARG A 47 -3.10 -14.80 -17.31
CA ARG A 47 -2.16 -13.93 -18.01
C ARG A 47 -1.27 -13.09 -17.09
N SER A 48 -1.45 -13.22 -15.78
CA SER A 48 -0.76 -12.36 -14.82
C SER A 48 0.76 -12.49 -14.89
N GLN A 49 1.44 -11.41 -14.57
CA GLN A 49 2.89 -11.34 -14.44
C GLN A 49 3.31 -11.01 -13.01
N LYS A 50 4.56 -11.35 -12.68
CA LYS A 50 5.18 -11.07 -11.38
C LYS A 50 6.19 -9.95 -11.50
N ALA A 51 6.28 -9.11 -10.46
CA ALA A 51 7.35 -8.16 -10.23
C ALA A 51 7.76 -8.22 -8.76
N THR A 52 9.05 -8.08 -8.44
CA THR A 52 9.52 -8.13 -7.04
C THR A 52 10.39 -6.94 -6.74
N PHE A 53 10.07 -6.23 -5.65
CA PHE A 53 10.67 -4.95 -5.28
C PHE A 53 10.97 -4.86 -3.80
N GLY A 54 12.17 -4.36 -3.45
CA GLY A 54 12.51 -3.87 -2.12
C GLY A 54 12.64 -2.35 -2.12
N GLY A 55 11.96 -1.68 -1.22
CA GLY A 55 11.94 -0.20 -1.14
C GLY A 55 11.85 0.31 0.31
N GLY A 56 12.56 -0.33 1.25
CA GLY A 56 12.43 -0.16 2.68
C GLY A 56 11.46 -1.17 3.30
N CYS A 57 10.78 -0.78 4.36
CA CYS A 57 9.80 -1.65 5.01
C CYS A 57 8.69 -2.08 4.02
N PHE A 58 8.49 -3.40 3.91
CA PHE A 58 7.51 -4.01 2.99
C PHE A 58 6.07 -3.61 3.30
N TRP A 59 5.68 -3.34 4.55
CA TRP A 59 4.34 -2.82 4.87
C TRP A 59 4.01 -1.51 4.16
N CYS A 60 5.03 -0.63 3.99
CA CYS A 60 4.86 0.63 3.26
C CYS A 60 4.61 0.36 1.78
N THR A 61 5.43 -0.50 1.17
CA THR A 61 5.38 -0.78 -0.27
C THR A 61 4.11 -1.56 -0.62
N GLU A 62 3.71 -2.54 0.21
CA GLU A 62 2.45 -3.26 0.10
C GLU A 62 1.26 -2.28 0.10
N ALA A 63 1.12 -1.46 1.14
CA ALA A 63 0.02 -0.50 1.28
C ALA A 63 -0.07 0.51 0.12
N MET A 64 1.05 0.85 -0.52
CA MET A 64 1.04 1.76 -1.67
C MET A 64 0.59 1.09 -2.95
N LEU A 65 0.95 -0.19 -3.17
CA LEU A 65 0.72 -0.86 -4.44
C LEU A 65 -0.57 -1.66 -4.50
N GLU A 66 -1.07 -2.15 -3.37
CA GLU A 66 -2.22 -3.08 -3.34
C GLU A 66 -3.52 -2.51 -3.93
N ASP A 67 -3.76 -1.19 -3.79
CA ASP A 67 -4.97 -0.51 -4.30
C ASP A 67 -4.82 0.00 -5.73
N VAL A 68 -3.67 -0.19 -6.38
CA VAL A 68 -3.44 0.27 -7.75
C VAL A 68 -4.25 -0.57 -8.73
N GLU A 69 -4.93 0.08 -9.68
CA GLU A 69 -5.67 -0.63 -10.72
C GLU A 69 -4.72 -1.47 -11.59
N GLY A 70 -5.12 -2.71 -11.87
CA GLY A 70 -4.32 -3.68 -12.62
C GLY A 70 -3.36 -4.50 -11.77
N ILE A 71 -3.09 -4.12 -10.52
CA ILE A 71 -2.40 -5.00 -9.57
C ILE A 71 -3.41 -5.96 -8.97
N LEU A 72 -3.18 -7.25 -9.07
CA LEU A 72 -4.08 -8.31 -8.62
C LEU A 72 -3.84 -8.66 -7.15
N SER A 73 -2.57 -8.77 -6.75
CA SER A 73 -2.17 -8.98 -5.36
C SER A 73 -0.76 -8.44 -5.10
N VAL A 74 -0.48 -8.15 -3.85
CA VAL A 74 0.85 -7.80 -3.34
C VAL A 74 1.10 -8.67 -2.11
N VAL A 75 2.24 -9.37 -2.09
CA VAL A 75 2.61 -10.28 -1.00
C VAL A 75 3.94 -9.80 -0.42
N SER A 76 3.94 -9.47 0.86
CA SER A 76 5.16 -9.12 1.61
C SER A 76 6.02 -10.37 1.85
N GLY A 77 7.35 -10.23 1.73
CA GLY A 77 8.26 -11.36 1.87
C GLY A 77 9.72 -10.99 1.87
N TYR A 78 10.56 -12.00 1.68
CA TYR A 78 12.02 -11.91 1.75
C TYR A 78 12.64 -12.51 0.48
N ALA A 79 13.66 -11.85 -0.08
CA ALA A 79 14.40 -12.36 -1.22
C ALA A 79 15.83 -11.80 -1.31
N GLY A 80 16.68 -12.42 -2.15
CA GLY A 80 18.05 -11.97 -2.46
C GLY A 80 19.07 -12.25 -1.37
N GLY A 81 18.76 -13.12 -0.41
CA GLY A 81 19.67 -13.59 0.62
C GLY A 81 20.08 -15.05 0.43
N HIS A 82 20.82 -15.60 1.38
CA HIS A 82 21.39 -16.94 1.32
C HIS A 82 20.79 -17.94 2.32
N VAL A 83 20.00 -17.45 3.31
CA VAL A 83 19.35 -18.31 4.30
C VAL A 83 18.03 -18.84 3.73
N LYS A 84 17.85 -20.18 3.79
CA LYS A 84 16.59 -20.80 3.36
C LYS A 84 15.52 -20.66 4.44
N ASN A 85 14.28 -20.37 4.02
CA ASN A 85 13.12 -20.17 4.89
C ASN A 85 13.43 -19.24 6.08
N PRO A 86 13.87 -18.00 5.81
CA PRO A 86 14.24 -17.07 6.85
C PRO A 86 13.00 -16.68 7.67
N THR A 87 13.19 -16.43 8.95
CA THR A 87 12.16 -15.81 9.81
C THR A 87 12.36 -14.29 9.81
N TYR A 88 11.30 -13.54 10.12
CA TYR A 88 11.36 -12.08 10.28
C TYR A 88 12.49 -11.65 11.21
N ARG A 89 12.61 -12.32 12.37
CA ARG A 89 13.66 -12.02 13.34
C ARG A 89 15.07 -12.12 12.73
N GLN A 90 15.35 -13.21 12.02
CA GLN A 90 16.65 -13.40 11.37
C GLN A 90 16.93 -12.33 10.32
N VAL A 91 15.91 -11.92 9.55
CA VAL A 91 16.04 -10.84 8.55
C VAL A 91 16.33 -9.50 9.25
N CYS A 92 15.63 -9.18 10.35
CA CYS A 92 15.86 -7.98 11.14
C CYS A 92 17.27 -7.91 11.74
N GLU A 93 17.85 -9.05 12.12
CA GLU A 93 19.24 -9.17 12.60
C GLU A 93 20.27 -8.85 11.48
N GLY A 94 19.84 -8.78 10.21
CA GLY A 94 20.68 -8.43 9.07
C GLY A 94 21.66 -9.53 8.63
N THR A 95 21.55 -10.74 9.18
CA THR A 95 22.50 -11.85 8.95
C THR A 95 22.12 -12.76 7.78
N THR A 96 20.89 -12.68 7.27
CA THR A 96 20.38 -13.56 6.21
C THR A 96 20.76 -13.13 4.79
N GLY A 97 21.15 -11.86 4.61
CA GLY A 97 21.35 -11.24 3.29
C GLY A 97 20.06 -10.92 2.55
N HIS A 98 18.88 -11.34 3.04
CA HIS A 98 17.61 -11.02 2.42
C HIS A 98 17.25 -9.52 2.55
N ALA A 99 16.54 -9.02 1.53
CA ALA A 99 15.78 -7.77 1.64
C ALA A 99 14.34 -8.07 2.03
N GLU A 100 13.71 -7.13 2.74
CA GLU A 100 12.26 -7.02 2.76
C GLU A 100 11.79 -6.59 1.37
N VAL A 101 10.95 -7.40 0.76
CA VAL A 101 10.45 -7.17 -0.59
C VAL A 101 8.95 -7.41 -0.64
N VAL A 102 8.32 -6.87 -1.69
CA VAL A 102 6.97 -7.26 -2.07
C VAL A 102 7.01 -7.97 -3.41
N GLN A 103 6.26 -9.07 -3.53
CA GLN A 103 5.97 -9.68 -4.82
C GLN A 103 4.61 -9.21 -5.30
N VAL A 104 4.60 -8.51 -6.42
CA VAL A 104 3.43 -7.92 -7.05
C VAL A 104 2.97 -8.84 -8.17
N ILE A 105 1.69 -9.25 -8.15
CA ILE A 105 1.02 -9.93 -9.26
C ILE A 105 0.16 -8.90 -9.98
N PHE A 106 0.35 -8.73 -11.27
CA PHE A 106 -0.37 -7.72 -12.05
C PHE A 106 -0.91 -8.26 -13.38
N ASP A 107 -2.00 -7.66 -13.85
CA ASP A 107 -2.59 -7.94 -15.16
C ASP A 107 -1.95 -7.03 -16.22
N PRO A 108 -1.11 -7.56 -17.13
CA PRO A 108 -0.39 -6.76 -18.12
C PRO A 108 -1.31 -6.07 -19.15
N VAL A 109 -2.58 -6.46 -19.24
CA VAL A 109 -3.59 -5.76 -20.06
C VAL A 109 -4.07 -4.47 -19.40
N LYS A 110 -4.06 -4.41 -18.06
CA LYS A 110 -4.51 -3.23 -17.29
C LYS A 110 -3.36 -2.32 -16.89
N ILE A 111 -2.20 -2.90 -16.53
CA ILE A 111 -1.02 -2.15 -16.10
C ILE A 111 0.24 -2.77 -16.67
N THR A 112 1.06 -1.98 -17.34
CA THR A 112 2.33 -2.48 -17.90
C THR A 112 3.41 -2.60 -16.82
N TYR A 113 4.40 -3.49 -17.02
CA TYR A 113 5.56 -3.56 -16.13
C TYR A 113 6.31 -2.22 -16.02
N LYS A 114 6.40 -1.46 -17.13
CA LYS A 114 6.95 -0.09 -17.13
C LYS A 114 6.21 0.79 -16.12
N ARG A 115 4.88 0.76 -16.11
CA ARG A 115 4.09 1.55 -15.15
C ARG A 115 4.30 1.08 -13.72
N VAL A 116 4.43 -0.23 -13.47
CA VAL A 116 4.75 -0.77 -12.13
C VAL A 116 6.14 -0.28 -11.66
N LEU A 117 7.14 -0.21 -12.55
CA LEU A 117 8.46 0.38 -12.25
C LEU A 117 8.36 1.89 -11.91
N GLU A 118 7.56 2.66 -12.65
CA GLU A 118 7.32 4.08 -12.34
C GLU A 118 6.74 4.26 -10.94
N LEU A 119 5.79 3.41 -10.56
CA LEU A 119 5.20 3.43 -9.22
C LEU A 119 6.24 3.07 -8.14
N PHE A 120 7.09 2.09 -8.41
CA PHE A 120 8.19 1.73 -7.52
C PHE A 120 9.11 2.94 -7.26
N TRP A 121 9.55 3.68 -8.30
CA TRP A 121 10.38 4.87 -8.15
C TRP A 121 9.70 5.98 -7.32
N ARG A 122 8.37 6.02 -7.29
CA ARG A 122 7.59 7.01 -6.52
C ARG A 122 7.27 6.56 -5.09
N SER A 123 7.48 5.28 -4.77
CA SER A 123 7.13 4.72 -3.47
C SER A 123 8.17 4.97 -2.38
N HIS A 124 9.44 5.28 -2.74
CA HIS A 124 10.54 5.37 -1.79
C HIS A 124 11.63 6.34 -2.26
N ASP A 125 12.68 6.54 -1.46
CA ASP A 125 13.91 7.23 -1.85
C ASP A 125 14.95 6.20 -2.34
N PRO A 126 15.17 6.04 -3.65
CA PRO A 126 16.11 5.07 -4.20
C PRO A 126 17.58 5.50 -4.09
N THR A 127 17.88 6.66 -3.48
CA THR A 127 19.23 7.22 -3.33
C THR A 127 19.84 6.95 -1.96
N SER A 128 19.10 6.30 -1.06
CA SER A 128 19.56 5.98 0.29
C SER A 128 20.05 4.54 0.38
N LEU A 129 21.36 4.35 0.55
CA LEU A 129 21.96 3.01 0.61
C LEU A 129 21.60 2.31 1.93
N ASN A 130 21.03 1.08 1.82
CA ASN A 130 20.65 0.25 2.96
C ASN A 130 19.81 0.98 4.03
N ARG A 131 18.94 1.88 3.57
CA ARG A 131 18.15 2.71 4.47
C ARG A 131 16.92 3.26 3.77
N GLN A 132 15.82 3.40 4.52
CA GLN A 132 14.64 4.12 4.07
C GLN A 132 13.99 4.89 5.23
N GLY A 133 14.28 6.21 5.31
CA GLY A 133 13.87 7.03 6.44
C GLY A 133 14.53 6.60 7.74
N ALA A 134 13.74 6.17 8.74
CA ALA A 134 14.24 5.68 10.03
C ALA A 134 14.70 4.21 10.00
N ASP A 135 14.24 3.44 9.01
CA ASP A 135 14.56 2.03 8.86
C ASP A 135 15.99 1.88 8.31
N VAL A 136 16.90 1.32 9.08
CA VAL A 136 18.34 1.18 8.76
C VAL A 136 18.75 -0.28 8.78
N GLY A 137 19.38 -0.74 7.70
CA GLY A 137 19.86 -2.10 7.55
C GLY A 137 19.80 -2.57 6.09
N THR A 138 20.58 -3.60 5.75
CA THR A 138 20.63 -4.18 4.39
C THR A 138 19.29 -4.76 3.96
N GLN A 139 18.44 -5.16 4.89
CA GLN A 139 17.09 -5.64 4.65
C GLN A 139 16.17 -4.55 4.07
N TYR A 140 16.46 -3.28 4.28
CA TYR A 140 15.69 -2.14 3.77
C TYR A 140 16.29 -1.53 2.49
N ARG A 141 17.20 -2.26 1.82
CA ARG A 141 17.81 -1.77 0.57
C ARG A 141 16.81 -1.60 -0.56
N SER A 142 17.06 -0.63 -1.42
CA SER A 142 16.36 -0.50 -2.68
C SER A 142 16.83 -1.56 -3.67
N THR A 143 15.91 -2.37 -4.18
CA THR A 143 16.22 -3.43 -5.15
C THR A 143 15.04 -3.74 -6.08
N ILE A 144 15.33 -4.05 -7.33
CA ILE A 144 14.42 -4.62 -8.33
C ILE A 144 14.92 -6.03 -8.62
N MET A 145 14.10 -7.04 -8.35
CA MET A 145 14.45 -8.43 -8.63
C MET A 145 13.68 -8.93 -9.84
N TRP A 146 14.37 -9.08 -10.95
CA TRP A 146 13.75 -9.45 -12.22
C TRP A 146 13.50 -10.95 -12.36
N HIS A 147 12.39 -11.32 -13.02
CA HIS A 147 11.96 -12.70 -13.26
C HIS A 147 12.35 -13.22 -14.66
N ASN A 148 12.67 -12.32 -15.61
CA ASN A 148 13.11 -12.65 -16.96
C ASN A 148 13.95 -11.50 -17.55
N GLU A 149 14.69 -11.79 -18.64
CA GLU A 149 15.60 -10.81 -19.26
C GLU A 149 14.87 -9.56 -19.80
N GLY A 150 13.60 -9.69 -20.22
CA GLY A 150 12.79 -8.54 -20.63
C GLY A 150 12.55 -7.58 -19.47
N GLN A 151 12.25 -8.09 -18.27
CA GLN A 151 12.12 -7.26 -17.08
C GLN A 151 13.45 -6.60 -16.69
N LYS A 152 14.58 -7.31 -16.80
CA LYS A 152 15.91 -6.73 -16.55
C LYS A 152 16.16 -5.53 -17.44
N THR A 153 16.00 -5.71 -18.76
CA THR A 153 16.20 -4.63 -19.73
C THR A 153 15.30 -3.42 -19.45
N MET A 154 14.01 -3.66 -19.15
CA MET A 154 13.07 -2.60 -18.80
C MET A 154 13.43 -1.91 -17.48
N ALA A 155 13.88 -2.65 -16.47
CA ALA A 155 14.29 -2.09 -15.18
C ALA A 155 15.52 -1.18 -15.32
N GLU A 156 16.54 -1.62 -16.11
CA GLU A 156 17.75 -0.85 -16.39
C GLU A 156 17.42 0.45 -17.15
N ALA A 157 16.55 0.38 -18.15
CA ALA A 157 16.08 1.55 -18.89
C ALA A 157 15.30 2.51 -17.97
N SER A 158 14.36 1.98 -17.19
CA SER A 158 13.55 2.75 -16.25
C SER A 158 14.40 3.42 -15.17
N MET A 159 15.46 2.78 -14.67
CA MET A 159 16.38 3.40 -13.71
C MET A 159 17.11 4.60 -14.31
N LYS A 160 17.53 4.53 -15.58
CA LYS A 160 18.16 5.65 -16.29
C LYS A 160 17.16 6.81 -16.46
N GLU A 161 15.93 6.53 -16.86
CA GLU A 161 14.86 7.53 -16.98
C GLU A 161 14.57 8.18 -15.61
N ALA A 162 14.50 7.38 -14.55
CA ALA A 162 14.20 7.86 -13.19
C ALA A 162 15.32 8.69 -12.58
N ALA A 163 16.56 8.57 -13.03
CA ALA A 163 17.71 9.27 -12.45
C ALA A 163 17.51 10.80 -12.39
N SER A 164 16.81 11.37 -13.37
CA SER A 164 16.51 12.81 -13.42
C SER A 164 15.50 13.29 -12.35
N LEU A 165 14.80 12.37 -11.71
CA LEU A 165 13.80 12.67 -10.67
C LEU A 165 14.42 12.87 -9.28
N PHE A 166 15.70 12.53 -9.11
CA PHE A 166 16.36 12.51 -7.82
C PHE A 166 17.63 13.38 -7.84
N PRO A 167 17.90 14.13 -6.75
CA PRO A 167 19.07 15.01 -6.67
C PRO A 167 20.39 14.24 -6.43
N ARG A 168 20.32 12.97 -6.07
CA ARG A 168 21.46 12.10 -5.77
C ARG A 168 21.41 10.84 -6.65
N PRO A 169 22.55 10.18 -6.90
CA PRO A 169 22.57 8.94 -7.65
C PRO A 169 21.65 7.87 -7.06
N ILE A 170 20.97 7.13 -7.93
CA ILE A 170 20.17 5.96 -7.54
C ILE A 170 21.15 4.83 -7.14
N VAL A 171 20.87 4.19 -6.00
CA VAL A 171 21.65 3.08 -5.45
C VAL A 171 20.88 1.75 -5.51
N THR A 172 19.75 1.73 -6.20
CA THR A 172 18.90 0.54 -6.39
C THR A 172 19.69 -0.56 -7.09
N LYS A 173 19.66 -1.77 -6.54
CA LYS A 173 20.22 -2.96 -7.20
C LYS A 173 19.20 -3.54 -8.16
N ILE A 174 19.66 -3.95 -9.35
CA ILE A 174 18.85 -4.72 -10.31
C ILE A 174 19.48 -6.10 -10.38
N GLU A 175 18.83 -7.09 -9.81
CA GLU A 175 19.39 -8.44 -9.63
C GLU A 175 18.36 -9.51 -10.01
N LYS A 176 18.84 -10.71 -10.39
CA LYS A 176 17.95 -11.82 -10.69
C LYS A 176 17.29 -12.31 -9.40
N ILE A 177 15.98 -12.53 -9.44
CA ILE A 177 15.33 -13.23 -8.33
C ILE A 177 15.75 -14.70 -8.34
N ASP A 178 16.11 -15.22 -7.16
CA ASP A 178 16.30 -16.67 -6.95
C ASP A 178 15.02 -17.24 -6.33
N ILE A 179 14.85 -17.10 -5.02
CA ILE A 179 13.69 -17.59 -4.30
C ILE A 179 13.02 -16.42 -3.57
N PHE A 180 11.70 -16.37 -3.66
CA PHE A 180 10.86 -15.50 -2.83
C PHE A 180 10.28 -16.33 -1.69
N TYR A 181 10.49 -15.88 -0.47
CA TYR A 181 9.91 -16.45 0.74
C TYR A 181 8.81 -15.50 1.23
N PRO A 182 7.51 -15.91 1.19
CA PRO A 182 6.46 -15.11 1.81
C PRO A 182 6.77 -14.84 3.28
N ALA A 183 6.54 -13.62 3.73
CA ALA A 183 6.61 -13.30 5.14
C ALA A 183 5.42 -13.93 5.88
N GLU A 184 5.53 -14.00 7.18
CA GLU A 184 4.52 -14.59 8.07
C GLU A 184 3.17 -13.88 7.91
N ASP A 185 2.06 -14.58 8.15
CA ASP A 185 0.70 -14.08 7.89
C ASP A 185 0.38 -12.75 8.57
N TYR A 186 0.94 -12.52 9.77
CA TYR A 186 0.73 -11.25 10.49
C TYR A 186 1.39 -10.04 9.85
N HIS A 187 2.23 -10.24 8.83
CA HIS A 187 2.82 -9.17 8.02
C HIS A 187 1.99 -8.81 6.79
N GLN A 188 1.12 -9.71 6.33
CA GLN A 188 0.31 -9.49 5.15
C GLN A 188 -0.83 -8.49 5.46
N ASP A 189 -1.10 -7.58 4.52
CA ASP A 189 -2.10 -6.51 4.70
C ASP A 189 -1.93 -5.73 6.02
N TYR A 190 -0.68 -5.56 6.48
CA TYR A 190 -0.41 -5.04 7.82
C TYR A 190 -1.07 -3.69 8.07
N PHE A 191 -1.03 -2.76 7.11
CA PHE A 191 -1.64 -1.45 7.24
C PHE A 191 -3.16 -1.52 7.37
N LYS A 192 -3.82 -2.41 6.64
CA LYS A 192 -5.28 -2.62 6.73
C LYS A 192 -5.69 -3.22 8.06
N ASN A 193 -4.92 -4.22 8.51
CA ASN A 193 -5.21 -4.96 9.73
C ASN A 193 -4.85 -4.19 11.01
N ASN A 194 -3.91 -3.23 10.92
CA ASN A 194 -3.38 -2.48 12.06
C ASN A 194 -3.41 -0.95 11.85
N PRO A 195 -4.55 -0.35 11.44
CA PRO A 195 -4.61 1.05 11.01
C PRO A 195 -4.24 2.05 12.12
N ASN A 196 -4.34 1.66 13.38
CA ASN A 196 -4.07 2.49 14.55
C ASN A 196 -2.67 2.27 15.16
N ALA A 197 -1.86 1.35 14.62
CA ALA A 197 -0.49 1.17 15.09
C ALA A 197 0.35 2.45 14.88
N GLY A 198 1.27 2.73 15.80
CA GLY A 198 2.11 3.93 15.73
C GLY A 198 2.86 4.05 14.40
N TYR A 199 3.50 2.96 13.95
CA TYR A 199 4.20 2.94 12.67
C TYR A 199 3.26 3.22 11.48
N CYS A 200 2.04 2.69 11.49
CA CYS A 200 1.03 2.98 10.47
C CYS A 200 0.65 4.47 10.42
N ASN A 201 0.49 5.10 11.58
CA ASN A 201 0.11 6.51 11.67
C ASN A 201 1.24 7.45 11.30
N PHE A 202 2.47 7.21 11.80
CA PHE A 202 3.58 8.15 11.66
C PHE A 202 4.44 7.90 10.42
N VAL A 203 4.45 6.68 9.86
CA VAL A 203 5.30 6.32 8.71
C VAL A 203 4.48 5.99 7.47
N ILE A 204 3.57 4.99 7.55
CA ILE A 204 2.88 4.48 6.36
C ILE A 204 1.87 5.50 5.83
N ARG A 205 1.00 6.03 6.68
CA ARG A 205 -0.09 6.95 6.27
C ARG A 205 0.42 8.21 5.54
N PRO A 206 1.46 8.93 5.98
CA PRO A 206 2.00 10.06 5.24
C PRO A 206 2.57 9.67 3.87
N LYS A 207 3.28 8.54 3.78
CA LYS A 207 3.82 8.02 2.51
C LYS A 207 2.69 7.66 1.54
N LEU A 208 1.68 6.93 2.02
CA LEU A 208 0.51 6.54 1.23
C LEU A 208 -0.27 7.76 0.72
N LYS A 209 -0.46 8.79 1.57
CA LYS A 209 -1.09 10.05 1.15
C LYS A 209 -0.34 10.70 -0.01
N LYS A 210 0.99 10.82 0.08
CA LYS A 210 1.84 11.38 -0.98
C LYS A 210 1.77 10.53 -2.25
N PHE A 211 1.79 9.22 -2.13
CA PHE A 211 1.70 8.30 -3.25
C PHE A 211 0.35 8.39 -3.97
N LYS A 212 -0.78 8.43 -3.22
CA LYS A 212 -2.12 8.62 -3.79
C LYS A 212 -2.26 9.96 -4.54
N GLN A 213 -1.64 11.03 -4.06
CA GLN A 213 -1.60 12.31 -4.79
C GLN A 213 -0.86 12.22 -6.13
N TYR A 214 0.15 11.36 -6.22
CA TYR A 214 0.83 11.09 -7.49
C TYR A 214 -0.06 10.32 -8.47
N LEU A 215 -0.84 9.35 -8.00
CA LEU A 215 -1.75 8.56 -8.86
C LEU A 215 -2.88 9.39 -9.48
N GLN A 216 -3.23 10.54 -8.89
CA GLN A 216 -4.32 11.41 -9.35
C GLN A 216 -3.86 12.44 -10.40
N LYS A 217 -2.56 12.53 -10.70
CA LYS A 217 -1.98 13.43 -11.73
C LYS A 217 -1.83 12.70 -13.06
#